data_cb038d676069a7a7082a340f6f5d9323
#
_entry.id   cb038d676069a7a7082a340f6f5d9323
#
_cell.length_a   1.000
_cell.length_b   1.000
_cell.length_c   1.000
_cell.angle_alpha   90.00
_cell.angle_beta   90.00
_cell.angle_gamma   90.00
#
_symmetry.space_group_name_H-M   'P 1'
#
loop_
_entity.id
_entity.type
_entity.pdbx_description
1 polymer ?
#
loop_
_entity_poly.entity_id
_entity_poly.type
_entity_poly.pdbx_seq_one_letter_code
_entity_poly.pdbx_strand_id
1 'polypeptide(L)'
;MITRRLHLLGLALFGGVMAFAPAAARAAETQVAVAANFTEPAKEIAAAFKAATGDTATLSFGSSGQFYAQISHGAPFEVFLSADAERPAKAEQEGLGVPKTRFTYAVGRLVLYSKTPGLVDAAGAVLTGGKFNKLSIADPASAPYGVAAVQTMQKLGLYDALKPKIVKGGSITQAYQFVETGAAELGFVALSQVVNQTGGSRWMVPAADHAPIDQQAILLKTGQNSPAAKAFLAFLKGPAAAAIIKKYGYEVR
;
A
#
# COMPACT_ATOMS: atom_id res chain seq x y z
N MET A 1 96.20 21.29 15.14
CA MET A 1 95.58 20.65 13.98
C MET A 1 94.17 20.20 14.41
N ILE A 2 93.13 20.88 13.98
CA ILE A 2 91.78 20.76 14.37
C ILE A 2 90.98 20.13 13.22
N THR A 3 90.50 18.88 13.40
CA THR A 3 89.68 18.20 12.40
C THR A 3 88.19 18.37 12.80
N ARG A 4 87.47 19.15 11.98
CA ARG A 4 86.01 19.31 12.08
C ARG A 4 85.28 18.07 11.48
N ARG A 5 84.42 17.41 12.24
CA ARG A 5 83.50 16.39 11.77
C ARG A 5 82.16 17.08 11.40
N LEU A 6 81.75 16.91 10.15
CA LEU A 6 80.47 17.35 9.62
C LEU A 6 79.44 16.27 9.92
N HIS A 7 78.37 16.59 10.64
CA HIS A 7 77.22 15.72 10.83
C HIS A 7 76.17 16.08 9.77
N LEU A 8 75.90 15.18 8.83
CA LEU A 8 74.74 15.26 7.94
C LEU A 8 73.48 14.77 8.68
N LEU A 9 72.51 15.67 8.90
CA LEU A 9 71.17 15.34 9.36
C LEU A 9 70.34 14.90 8.15
N GLY A 10 70.00 13.62 8.04
CA GLY A 10 69.05 13.13 7.06
C GLY A 10 67.58 13.35 7.53
N LEU A 11 66.88 14.19 6.83
CA LEU A 11 65.43 14.48 7.04
C LEU A 11 64.60 13.39 6.31
N ALA A 12 64.09 12.40 7.00
CA ALA A 12 63.16 11.41 6.44
C ALA A 12 61.76 12.01 6.36
N LEU A 13 61.27 12.33 5.18
CA LEU A 13 59.87 12.65 4.93
C LEU A 13 59.04 11.38 5.00
N PHE A 14 58.29 11.20 6.08
CA PHE A 14 57.23 10.22 6.19
C PHE A 14 55.97 10.74 5.47
N GLY A 15 55.77 10.35 4.21
CA GLY A 15 54.54 10.60 3.45
C GLY A 15 53.42 9.70 3.99
N GLY A 16 52.56 10.24 4.87
CA GLY A 16 51.38 9.53 5.34
C GLY A 16 50.35 9.41 4.20
N VAL A 17 50.19 8.21 3.64
CA VAL A 17 49.07 7.86 2.77
C VAL A 17 47.80 7.77 3.63
N MET A 18 46.98 8.82 3.62
CA MET A 18 45.62 8.75 4.17
C MET A 18 44.79 7.79 3.30
N ALA A 19 44.62 6.57 3.77
CA ALA A 19 43.67 5.63 3.21
C ALA A 19 42.24 6.16 3.50
N PHE A 20 41.58 6.74 2.50
CA PHE A 20 40.15 6.98 2.53
C PHE A 20 39.43 5.62 2.54
N ALA A 21 39.07 5.11 3.73
CA ALA A 21 38.13 4.02 3.82
C ALA A 21 36.79 4.51 3.31
N PRO A 22 36.15 3.84 2.31
CA PRO A 22 34.81 4.20 1.91
C PRO A 22 33.89 4.05 3.13
N ALA A 23 33.25 5.13 3.55
CA ALA A 23 32.21 5.07 4.55
C ALA A 23 31.13 4.12 4.02
N ALA A 24 30.97 2.95 4.67
CA ALA A 24 29.89 2.04 4.35
C ALA A 24 28.58 2.82 4.45
N ALA A 25 27.93 3.04 3.32
CA ALA A 25 26.62 3.70 3.29
C ALA A 25 25.68 2.88 4.18
N ARG A 26 25.28 3.45 5.31
CA ARG A 26 24.34 2.80 6.22
C ARG A 26 23.00 2.72 5.50
N ALA A 27 22.43 1.52 5.39
CA ALA A 27 21.10 1.31 4.86
C ALA A 27 20.11 2.26 5.57
N ALA A 28 19.41 3.07 4.79
CA ALA A 28 18.41 3.98 5.32
C ALA A 28 17.05 3.28 5.43
N GLU A 29 16.17 3.82 6.27
CA GLU A 29 14.85 3.26 6.52
C GLU A 29 13.76 4.32 6.28
N THR A 30 12.59 3.90 5.78
CA THR A 30 11.40 4.73 5.66
C THR A 30 10.17 4.04 6.23
N GLN A 31 9.31 4.82 6.90
CA GLN A 31 8.05 4.35 7.48
C GLN A 31 6.90 4.60 6.50
N VAL A 32 6.23 3.53 6.08
CA VAL A 32 5.20 3.58 5.04
C VAL A 32 3.84 3.16 5.59
N ALA A 33 2.85 4.05 5.54
CA ALA A 33 1.45 3.74 5.79
C ALA A 33 0.82 3.18 4.51
N VAL A 34 0.32 1.95 4.54
CA VAL A 34 -0.16 1.21 3.37
C VAL A 34 -1.62 0.80 3.54
N ALA A 35 -2.48 1.17 2.61
CA ALA A 35 -3.85 0.70 2.56
C ALA A 35 -3.93 -0.83 2.50
N ALA A 36 -4.78 -1.43 3.34
CA ALA A 36 -4.81 -2.86 3.63
C ALA A 36 -5.03 -3.77 2.40
N ASN A 37 -5.71 -3.26 1.36
CA ASN A 37 -5.87 -3.98 0.09
C ASN A 37 -4.54 -4.22 -0.65
N PHE A 38 -3.53 -3.39 -0.36
CA PHE A 38 -2.22 -3.43 -1.03
C PHE A 38 -1.15 -4.17 -0.20
N THR A 39 -1.56 -4.93 0.83
CA THR A 39 -0.66 -5.61 1.77
C THR A 39 0.36 -6.51 1.08
N GLU A 40 -0.09 -7.48 0.28
CA GLU A 40 0.84 -8.44 -0.33
C GLU A 40 1.71 -7.82 -1.44
N PRO A 41 1.17 -6.99 -2.37
CA PRO A 41 2.04 -6.27 -3.31
C PRO A 41 3.07 -5.39 -2.61
N ALA A 42 2.69 -4.67 -1.54
CA ALA A 42 3.61 -3.79 -0.82
C ALA A 42 4.77 -4.55 -0.16
N LYS A 43 4.50 -5.73 0.41
CA LYS A 43 5.55 -6.61 0.97
C LYS A 43 6.55 -7.04 -0.12
N GLU A 44 6.05 -7.47 -1.28
CA GLU A 44 6.89 -7.89 -2.40
C GLU A 44 7.69 -6.69 -2.98
N ILE A 45 7.07 -5.52 -3.10
CA ILE A 45 7.72 -4.28 -3.52
C ILE A 45 8.79 -3.86 -2.51
N ALA A 46 8.53 -3.91 -1.20
CA ALA A 46 9.51 -3.56 -0.18
C ALA A 46 10.71 -4.52 -0.19
N ALA A 47 10.49 -5.81 -0.42
CA ALA A 47 11.57 -6.79 -0.57
C ALA A 47 12.42 -6.50 -1.83
N ALA A 48 11.79 -6.21 -2.95
CA ALA A 48 12.47 -5.84 -4.19
C ALA A 48 13.22 -4.50 -4.07
N PHE A 49 12.63 -3.52 -3.38
CA PHE A 49 13.28 -2.23 -3.06
C PHE A 49 14.55 -2.45 -2.24
N LYS A 50 14.47 -3.26 -1.18
CA LYS A 50 15.63 -3.59 -0.35
C LYS A 50 16.73 -4.30 -1.14
N ALA A 51 16.36 -5.25 -2.00
CA ALA A 51 17.32 -5.95 -2.85
C ALA A 51 18.03 -5.03 -3.85
N ALA A 52 17.32 -4.02 -4.37
CA ALA A 52 17.84 -3.09 -5.37
C ALA A 52 18.67 -1.93 -4.79
N THR A 53 18.35 -1.49 -3.56
CA THR A 53 18.94 -0.26 -2.99
C THR A 53 19.73 -0.48 -1.70
N GLY A 54 19.49 -1.57 -0.99
CA GLY A 54 19.95 -1.79 0.37
C GLY A 54 19.08 -1.12 1.43
N ASP A 55 18.24 -0.14 1.09
CA ASP A 55 17.35 0.57 2.00
C ASP A 55 16.13 -0.27 2.39
N THR A 56 15.54 0.03 3.54
CA THR A 56 14.39 -0.72 4.06
C THR A 56 13.14 0.15 4.10
N ALA A 57 12.01 -0.37 3.60
CA ALA A 57 10.68 0.21 3.81
C ALA A 57 9.95 -0.61 4.89
N THR A 58 9.69 0.00 6.04
CA THR A 58 8.92 -0.58 7.14
C THR A 58 7.45 -0.25 6.93
N LEU A 59 6.63 -1.30 6.75
CA LEU A 59 5.25 -1.18 6.30
C LEU A 59 4.28 -1.33 7.47
N SER A 60 3.31 -0.42 7.57
CA SER A 60 2.14 -0.53 8.43
C SER A 60 0.89 -0.67 7.58
N PHE A 61 -0.04 -1.56 7.96
CA PHE A 61 -1.24 -1.86 7.18
C PHE A 61 -2.51 -1.50 7.94
N GLY A 62 -3.45 -0.80 7.25
CA GLY A 62 -4.71 -0.37 7.82
C GLY A 62 -5.64 0.23 6.77
N SER A 63 -6.80 0.76 7.17
CA SER A 63 -7.64 1.48 6.21
C SER A 63 -7.06 2.87 5.91
N SER A 64 -7.32 3.37 4.68
CA SER A 64 -6.84 4.70 4.25
C SER A 64 -7.30 5.82 5.19
N GLY A 65 -8.55 5.76 5.69
CA GLY A 65 -9.07 6.77 6.61
C GLY A 65 -8.44 6.73 7.98
N GLN A 66 -8.13 5.53 8.51
CA GLN A 66 -7.42 5.38 9.78
C GLN A 66 -6.00 5.95 9.70
N PHE A 67 -5.27 5.65 8.61
CA PHE A 67 -3.94 6.24 8.41
C PHE A 67 -4.00 7.75 8.21
N TYR A 68 -4.96 8.24 7.42
CA TYR A 68 -5.12 9.68 7.27
C TYR A 68 -5.36 10.38 8.63
N ALA A 69 -6.20 9.82 9.49
CA ALA A 69 -6.42 10.34 10.84
C ALA A 69 -5.13 10.30 11.69
N GLN A 70 -4.36 9.21 11.64
CA GLN A 70 -3.08 9.14 12.35
C GLN A 70 -2.06 10.16 11.82
N ILE A 71 -1.96 10.33 10.51
CA ILE A 71 -1.07 11.31 9.85
C ILE A 71 -1.45 12.73 10.27
N SER A 72 -2.74 13.07 10.30
CA SER A 72 -3.22 14.39 10.73
C SER A 72 -2.96 14.69 12.22
N HIS A 73 -2.74 13.64 13.03
CA HIS A 73 -2.34 13.74 14.43
C HIS A 73 -0.83 13.55 14.65
N GLY A 74 -0.03 13.62 13.60
CA GLY A 74 1.43 13.64 13.70
C GLY A 74 2.10 12.27 13.78
N ALA A 75 1.44 11.20 13.33
CA ALA A 75 2.10 9.90 13.23
C ALA A 75 3.33 9.96 12.31
N PRO A 76 4.44 9.24 12.64
CA PRO A 76 5.74 9.42 12.01
C PRO A 76 5.89 8.70 10.66
N PHE A 77 4.80 8.54 9.91
CA PHE A 77 4.88 7.98 8.57
C PHE A 77 5.52 8.98 7.61
N GLU A 78 6.37 8.48 6.73
CA GLU A 78 7.09 9.26 5.72
C GLU A 78 6.45 9.17 4.34
N VAL A 79 5.79 8.03 4.05
CA VAL A 79 5.08 7.76 2.80
C VAL A 79 3.68 7.26 3.11
N PHE A 80 2.69 7.70 2.35
CA PHE A 80 1.32 7.22 2.44
C PHE A 80 0.87 6.63 1.10
N LEU A 81 0.51 5.34 1.11
CA LEU A 81 -0.10 4.60 0.00
C LEU A 81 -1.59 4.41 0.30
N SER A 82 -2.42 5.30 -0.20
CA SER A 82 -3.87 5.27 0.00
C SER A 82 -4.58 4.44 -1.08
N ALA A 83 -5.71 3.83 -0.72
CA ALA A 83 -6.61 3.17 -1.67
C ALA A 83 -7.58 4.14 -2.37
N ASP A 84 -7.40 5.43 -2.23
CA ASP A 84 -8.13 6.50 -2.95
C ASP A 84 -7.21 7.66 -3.32
N ALA A 85 -7.76 8.60 -4.09
CA ALA A 85 -7.10 9.85 -4.46
C ALA A 85 -7.44 11.00 -3.49
N GLU A 86 -8.56 10.91 -2.78
CA GLU A 86 -9.10 11.98 -1.94
C GLU A 86 -8.18 12.28 -0.75
N ARG A 87 -7.80 11.27 0.00
CA ARG A 87 -6.98 11.43 1.22
C ARG A 87 -5.57 11.93 0.94
N PRO A 88 -4.83 11.43 -0.07
CA PRO A 88 -3.56 12.03 -0.48
C PRO A 88 -3.71 13.49 -0.96
N ALA A 89 -4.79 13.82 -1.69
CA ALA A 89 -5.06 15.19 -2.10
C ALA A 89 -5.32 16.11 -0.90
N LYS A 90 -6.12 15.64 0.07
CA LYS A 90 -6.38 16.35 1.31
C LYS A 90 -5.12 16.54 2.16
N ALA A 91 -4.27 15.50 2.26
CA ALA A 91 -2.97 15.62 2.93
C ALA A 91 -2.07 16.67 2.27
N GLU A 92 -2.07 16.77 0.95
CA GLU A 92 -1.33 17.81 0.21
C GLU A 92 -1.89 19.21 0.50
N GLN A 93 -3.21 19.39 0.45
CA GLN A 93 -3.89 20.66 0.72
C GLN A 93 -3.69 21.17 2.14
N GLU A 94 -3.70 20.28 3.12
CA GLU A 94 -3.50 20.61 4.55
C GLU A 94 -2.02 20.75 4.94
N GLY A 95 -1.09 20.62 3.97
CA GLY A 95 0.35 20.76 4.22
C GLY A 95 0.98 19.55 4.95
N LEU A 96 0.26 18.44 5.08
CA LEU A 96 0.78 17.18 5.63
C LEU A 96 1.61 16.41 4.59
N GLY A 97 1.32 16.61 3.31
CA GLY A 97 2.06 16.05 2.17
C GLY A 97 3.01 17.07 1.55
N VAL A 98 4.05 16.58 0.89
CA VAL A 98 4.96 17.39 0.08
C VAL A 98 4.29 17.68 -1.27
N PRO A 99 4.12 18.95 -1.67
CA PRO A 99 3.42 19.32 -2.90
C PRO A 99 4.05 18.66 -4.15
N LYS A 100 3.19 18.26 -5.10
CA LYS A 100 3.59 17.67 -6.40
C LYS A 100 4.28 16.30 -6.29
N THR A 101 4.21 15.63 -5.14
CA THR A 101 4.75 14.27 -4.99
C THR A 101 3.67 13.20 -5.18
N ARG A 102 2.39 13.59 -5.19
CA ARG A 102 1.24 12.70 -5.35
C ARG A 102 1.16 12.12 -6.77
N PHE A 103 0.90 10.82 -6.86
CA PHE A 103 0.65 10.12 -8.12
C PHE A 103 -0.20 8.87 -7.91
N THR A 104 -0.93 8.47 -8.97
CA THR A 104 -1.67 7.20 -8.99
C THR A 104 -0.70 6.05 -9.25
N TYR A 105 -0.58 5.10 -8.30
CA TYR A 105 0.29 3.94 -8.43
C TYR A 105 -0.44 2.67 -8.87
N ALA A 106 -1.77 2.60 -8.65
CA ALA A 106 -2.60 1.45 -9.00
C ALA A 106 -4.07 1.85 -9.14
N VAL A 107 -4.84 1.09 -9.94
CA VAL A 107 -6.30 1.13 -9.95
C VAL A 107 -6.82 -0.20 -9.45
N GLY A 108 -7.61 -0.17 -8.38
CA GLY A 108 -8.13 -1.35 -7.72
C GLY A 108 -9.37 -1.93 -8.41
N ARG A 109 -9.62 -3.22 -8.18
CA ARG A 109 -10.80 -3.94 -8.66
C ARG A 109 -11.54 -4.56 -7.47
N LEU A 110 -12.86 -4.34 -7.45
CA LEU A 110 -13.76 -4.91 -6.43
C LEU A 110 -14.26 -6.28 -6.88
N VAL A 111 -14.38 -7.20 -5.92
CA VAL A 111 -14.85 -8.57 -6.13
C VAL A 111 -15.86 -8.92 -5.05
N LEU A 112 -16.98 -9.53 -5.40
CA LEU A 112 -17.79 -10.30 -4.46
C LEU A 112 -17.22 -11.70 -4.37
N TYR A 113 -16.87 -12.15 -3.18
CA TYR A 113 -16.19 -13.42 -2.94
C TYR A 113 -16.89 -14.24 -1.85
N SER A 114 -16.89 -15.54 -2.03
CA SER A 114 -17.23 -16.53 -1.01
C SER A 114 -16.20 -17.65 -1.00
N LYS A 115 -15.89 -18.17 0.19
CA LYS A 115 -15.09 -19.39 0.35
C LYS A 115 -15.82 -20.64 -0.13
N THR A 116 -17.16 -20.59 -0.16
CA THR A 116 -18.01 -21.69 -0.61
C THR A 116 -18.02 -21.75 -2.16
N PRO A 117 -17.58 -22.85 -2.77
CA PRO A 117 -17.66 -23.03 -4.23
C PRO A 117 -19.11 -22.90 -4.74
N GLY A 118 -19.31 -22.15 -5.81
CA GLY A 118 -20.59 -22.01 -6.49
C GLY A 118 -21.62 -21.12 -5.77
N LEU A 119 -21.33 -20.58 -4.58
CA LEU A 119 -22.24 -19.65 -3.89
C LEU A 119 -22.37 -18.33 -4.65
N VAL A 120 -21.26 -17.81 -5.18
CA VAL A 120 -21.23 -16.59 -5.98
C VAL A 120 -21.05 -17.01 -7.46
N ASP A 121 -22.03 -16.72 -8.30
CA ASP A 121 -21.93 -16.92 -9.75
C ASP A 121 -21.23 -15.75 -10.45
N ALA A 122 -20.99 -15.89 -11.74
CA ALA A 122 -20.29 -14.88 -12.55
C ALA A 122 -21.07 -13.57 -12.74
N ALA A 123 -22.34 -13.49 -12.34
CA ALA A 123 -23.21 -12.33 -12.43
C ALA A 123 -23.52 -11.70 -11.06
N GLY A 124 -23.10 -12.33 -9.95
CA GLY A 124 -23.41 -11.85 -8.60
C GLY A 124 -24.89 -12.01 -8.23
N ALA A 125 -25.62 -12.92 -8.89
CA ALA A 125 -27.08 -13.10 -8.69
C ALA A 125 -27.45 -13.52 -7.27
N VAL A 126 -26.50 -14.06 -6.51
CA VAL A 126 -26.67 -14.37 -5.08
C VAL A 126 -27.13 -13.17 -4.26
N LEU A 127 -26.74 -11.95 -4.65
CA LEU A 127 -27.16 -10.71 -3.96
C LEU A 127 -28.68 -10.47 -4.07
N THR A 128 -29.30 -10.86 -5.17
CA THR A 128 -30.75 -10.76 -5.38
C THR A 128 -31.50 -11.95 -4.74
N GLY A 129 -30.93 -13.14 -4.80
CA GLY A 129 -31.56 -14.39 -4.34
C GLY A 129 -31.59 -14.55 -2.81
N GLY A 130 -30.81 -13.79 -2.06
CA GLY A 130 -30.89 -13.69 -0.61
C GLY A 130 -30.54 -14.95 0.20
N LYS A 131 -29.94 -15.96 -0.37
CA LYS A 131 -29.60 -17.25 0.28
C LYS A 131 -28.34 -17.17 1.16
N PHE A 132 -28.17 -16.08 1.89
CA PHE A 132 -27.09 -15.88 2.87
C PHE A 132 -27.60 -15.00 4.02
N ASN A 133 -26.96 -15.09 5.17
CA ASN A 133 -27.31 -14.32 6.36
C ASN A 133 -26.46 -13.08 6.51
N LYS A 134 -25.16 -13.16 6.17
CA LYS A 134 -24.21 -12.07 6.39
C LYS A 134 -23.38 -11.81 5.15
N LEU A 135 -23.26 -10.51 4.81
CA LEU A 135 -22.43 -9.95 3.75
C LEU A 135 -21.37 -9.04 4.38
N SER A 136 -20.10 -9.38 4.25
CA SER A 136 -19.05 -8.53 4.78
C SER A 136 -18.65 -7.44 3.78
N ILE A 137 -18.41 -6.23 4.31
CA ILE A 137 -17.79 -5.11 3.59
C ILE A 137 -16.77 -4.43 4.49
N ALA A 138 -15.80 -3.72 3.93
CA ALA A 138 -15.03 -2.77 4.72
C ALA A 138 -15.91 -1.58 5.13
N ASP A 139 -15.63 -0.95 6.28
CA ASP A 139 -16.43 0.20 6.70
C ASP A 139 -16.23 1.38 5.71
N PRO A 140 -17.30 1.82 5.02
CA PRO A 140 -17.21 2.89 4.03
C PRO A 140 -16.77 4.24 4.61
N ALA A 141 -16.92 4.45 5.94
CA ALA A 141 -16.44 5.67 6.59
C ALA A 141 -14.90 5.82 6.53
N SER A 142 -14.17 4.69 6.46
CA SER A 142 -12.70 4.68 6.51
C SER A 142 -12.03 3.98 5.34
N ALA A 143 -12.75 3.13 4.59
CA ALA A 143 -12.16 2.26 3.58
C ALA A 143 -12.77 2.47 2.19
N PRO A 144 -11.99 2.86 1.16
CA PRO A 144 -12.46 3.11 -0.20
C PRO A 144 -13.17 1.91 -0.84
N TYR A 145 -12.70 0.67 -0.59
CA TYR A 145 -13.38 -0.53 -1.04
C TYR A 145 -14.77 -0.74 -0.40
N GLY A 146 -14.97 -0.23 0.81
CA GLY A 146 -16.29 -0.20 1.45
C GLY A 146 -17.22 0.79 0.76
N VAL A 147 -16.71 1.95 0.35
CA VAL A 147 -17.46 2.93 -0.47
C VAL A 147 -17.88 2.29 -1.79
N ALA A 148 -16.94 1.64 -2.49
CA ALA A 148 -17.21 0.96 -3.76
C ALA A 148 -18.26 -0.16 -3.61
N ALA A 149 -18.23 -0.94 -2.53
CA ALA A 149 -19.23 -1.96 -2.22
C ALA A 149 -20.63 -1.36 -2.03
N VAL A 150 -20.74 -0.25 -1.28
CA VAL A 150 -22.02 0.47 -1.10
C VAL A 150 -22.53 1.01 -2.42
N GLN A 151 -21.68 1.66 -3.21
CA GLN A 151 -22.03 2.18 -4.54
C GLN A 151 -22.53 1.08 -5.47
N THR A 152 -21.85 -0.08 -5.50
CA THR A 152 -22.27 -1.26 -6.27
C THR A 152 -23.68 -1.71 -5.85
N MET A 153 -23.92 -1.90 -4.56
CA MET A 153 -25.24 -2.30 -4.08
C MET A 153 -26.31 -1.26 -4.36
N GLN A 154 -26.01 0.04 -4.30
CA GLN A 154 -26.91 1.13 -4.65
C GLN A 154 -27.22 1.13 -6.15
N LYS A 155 -26.20 0.97 -6.99
CA LYS A 155 -26.36 0.89 -8.46
C LYS A 155 -27.25 -0.27 -8.88
N LEU A 156 -27.16 -1.40 -8.17
CA LEU A 156 -28.02 -2.56 -8.37
C LEU A 156 -29.42 -2.42 -7.76
N GLY A 157 -29.69 -1.36 -6.99
CA GLY A 157 -30.95 -1.18 -6.27
C GLY A 157 -31.15 -2.13 -5.06
N LEU A 158 -30.06 -2.71 -4.55
CA LEU A 158 -30.10 -3.76 -3.52
C LEU A 158 -29.63 -3.29 -2.12
N TYR A 159 -29.09 -2.08 -2.00
CA TYR A 159 -28.46 -1.63 -0.75
C TYR A 159 -29.39 -1.71 0.46
N ASP A 160 -30.63 -1.18 0.35
CA ASP A 160 -31.56 -1.15 1.47
C ASP A 160 -32.02 -2.56 1.90
N ALA A 161 -32.22 -3.45 0.94
CA ALA A 161 -32.57 -4.86 1.22
C ALA A 161 -31.40 -5.64 1.86
N LEU A 162 -30.16 -5.31 1.48
CA LEU A 162 -28.96 -5.99 2.00
C LEU A 162 -28.45 -5.37 3.30
N LYS A 163 -28.77 -4.11 3.60
CA LYS A 163 -28.28 -3.37 4.76
C LYS A 163 -28.41 -4.13 6.09
N PRO A 164 -29.51 -4.85 6.38
CA PRO A 164 -29.64 -5.65 7.63
C PRO A 164 -28.66 -6.83 7.72
N LYS A 165 -28.14 -7.29 6.57
CA LYS A 165 -27.19 -8.42 6.49
C LYS A 165 -25.73 -7.98 6.51
N ILE A 166 -25.46 -6.67 6.41
CA ILE A 166 -24.10 -6.15 6.29
C ILE A 166 -23.37 -6.25 7.63
N VAL A 167 -22.18 -6.86 7.61
CA VAL A 167 -21.19 -6.80 8.68
C VAL A 167 -19.99 -5.99 8.19
N LYS A 168 -19.54 -5.03 9.00
CA LYS A 168 -18.47 -4.11 8.63
C LYS A 168 -17.15 -4.49 9.28
N GLY A 169 -16.12 -4.65 8.48
CA GLY A 169 -14.73 -4.73 8.94
C GLY A 169 -14.08 -3.35 8.98
N GLY A 170 -13.23 -3.06 9.95
CA GLY A 170 -12.49 -1.80 10.05
C GLY A 170 -11.49 -1.57 8.92
N SER A 171 -11.21 -2.61 8.10
CA SER A 171 -10.44 -2.56 6.87
C SER A 171 -10.93 -3.62 5.88
N ILE A 172 -10.47 -3.53 4.62
CA ILE A 172 -10.80 -4.56 3.62
C ILE A 172 -10.18 -5.93 3.96
N THR A 173 -9.06 -5.95 4.69
CA THR A 173 -8.48 -7.21 5.20
C THR A 173 -9.39 -7.85 6.24
N GLN A 174 -9.98 -7.08 7.14
CA GLN A 174 -10.93 -7.64 8.11
C GLN A 174 -12.22 -8.11 7.43
N ALA A 175 -12.72 -7.39 6.42
CA ALA A 175 -13.87 -7.84 5.64
C ALA A 175 -13.59 -9.19 4.95
N TYR A 176 -12.40 -9.36 4.38
CA TYR A 176 -11.95 -10.63 3.81
C TYR A 176 -11.84 -11.73 4.88
N GLN A 177 -11.28 -11.43 6.04
CA GLN A 177 -11.16 -12.38 7.16
C GLN A 177 -12.52 -12.89 7.63
N PHE A 178 -13.57 -12.08 7.63
CA PHE A 178 -14.92 -12.54 7.97
C PHE A 178 -15.43 -13.63 7.01
N VAL A 179 -15.06 -13.56 5.72
CA VAL A 179 -15.40 -14.61 4.75
C VAL A 179 -14.53 -15.85 4.98
N GLU A 180 -13.22 -15.68 5.18
CA GLU A 180 -12.30 -16.81 5.37
C GLU A 180 -12.59 -17.62 6.62
N THR A 181 -13.04 -16.97 7.69
CA THR A 181 -13.40 -17.63 8.96
C THR A 181 -14.83 -18.14 8.99
N GLY A 182 -15.66 -17.85 7.97
CA GLY A 182 -17.08 -18.21 7.95
C GLY A 182 -17.96 -17.30 8.83
N ALA A 183 -17.44 -16.19 9.34
CA ALA A 183 -18.23 -15.18 10.05
C ALA A 183 -19.21 -14.43 9.13
N ALA A 184 -18.93 -14.43 7.82
CA ALA A 184 -19.87 -14.05 6.76
C ALA A 184 -19.74 -15.06 5.61
N GLU A 185 -20.88 -15.40 4.97
CA GLU A 185 -20.89 -16.37 3.87
C GLU A 185 -20.24 -15.81 2.59
N LEU A 186 -20.31 -14.49 2.40
CA LEU A 186 -19.71 -13.78 1.28
C LEU A 186 -19.34 -12.36 1.68
N GLY A 187 -18.52 -11.71 0.88
CA GLY A 187 -18.10 -10.33 1.13
C GLY A 187 -17.56 -9.63 -0.10
N PHE A 188 -17.67 -8.31 -0.10
CA PHE A 188 -16.95 -7.47 -1.06
C PHE A 188 -15.51 -7.30 -0.58
N VAL A 189 -14.57 -7.73 -1.44
CA VAL A 189 -13.12 -7.77 -1.16
C VAL A 189 -12.33 -7.15 -2.32
N ALA A 190 -11.04 -6.91 -2.12
CA ALA A 190 -10.16 -6.49 -3.21
C ALA A 190 -9.73 -7.70 -4.05
N LEU A 191 -9.64 -7.55 -5.37
CA LEU A 191 -9.13 -8.60 -6.25
C LEU A 191 -7.77 -9.12 -5.79
N SER A 192 -6.89 -8.22 -5.33
CA SER A 192 -5.54 -8.56 -4.83
C SER A 192 -5.53 -9.58 -3.68
N GLN A 193 -6.62 -9.67 -2.92
CA GLN A 193 -6.72 -10.62 -1.80
C GLN A 193 -7.10 -12.04 -2.27
N VAL A 194 -7.72 -12.15 -3.45
CA VAL A 194 -8.28 -13.41 -3.95
C VAL A 194 -7.74 -13.82 -5.33
N VAL A 195 -6.85 -13.04 -5.94
CA VAL A 195 -6.33 -13.32 -7.28
C VAL A 195 -5.59 -14.66 -7.35
N ASN A 196 -4.90 -15.03 -6.29
CA ASN A 196 -4.13 -16.28 -6.17
C ASN A 196 -4.91 -17.40 -5.47
N GLN A 197 -6.19 -17.19 -5.11
CA GLN A 197 -7.02 -18.23 -4.50
C GLN A 197 -7.51 -19.21 -5.56
N THR A 198 -7.29 -20.49 -5.31
CA THR A 198 -7.70 -21.59 -6.21
C THR A 198 -9.07 -22.16 -5.89
N GLY A 199 -9.66 -21.79 -4.74
CA GLY A 199 -10.95 -22.25 -4.25
C GLY A 199 -11.98 -21.13 -4.14
N GLY A 200 -13.20 -21.51 -3.67
CA GLY A 200 -14.29 -20.58 -3.48
C GLY A 200 -15.01 -20.21 -4.78
N SER A 201 -15.74 -19.12 -4.74
CA SER A 201 -16.47 -18.56 -5.89
C SER A 201 -16.46 -17.05 -5.85
N ARG A 202 -16.48 -16.40 -7.01
CA ARG A 202 -16.34 -14.94 -7.08
C ARG A 202 -17.02 -14.34 -8.29
N TRP A 203 -17.46 -13.09 -8.12
CA TRP A 203 -17.93 -12.22 -9.19
C TRP A 203 -17.05 -10.97 -9.25
N MET A 204 -16.49 -10.71 -10.43
CA MET A 204 -15.78 -9.46 -10.70
C MET A 204 -16.81 -8.35 -10.87
N VAL A 205 -16.85 -7.41 -9.94
CA VAL A 205 -17.78 -6.28 -10.03
C VAL A 205 -17.44 -5.44 -11.27
N PRO A 206 -18.41 -5.14 -12.14
CA PRO A 206 -18.19 -4.26 -13.28
C PRO A 206 -17.68 -2.89 -12.83
N ALA A 207 -16.70 -2.34 -13.54
CA ALA A 207 -16.13 -1.03 -13.23
C ALA A 207 -17.16 0.11 -13.31
N ALA A 208 -18.26 -0.10 -14.04
CA ALA A 208 -19.36 0.87 -14.16
C ALA A 208 -20.28 0.92 -12.93
N ASP A 209 -20.16 -0.02 -11.99
CA ASP A 209 -21.06 -0.12 -10.83
C ASP A 209 -20.57 0.65 -9.61
N HIS A 210 -19.37 1.20 -9.67
CA HIS A 210 -18.80 2.07 -8.65
C HIS A 210 -17.81 3.07 -9.25
N ALA A 211 -17.46 4.12 -8.50
CA ALA A 211 -16.40 5.04 -8.89
C ALA A 211 -15.05 4.31 -9.00
N PRO A 212 -14.13 4.73 -9.89
CA PRO A 212 -12.79 4.15 -9.98
C PRO A 212 -12.08 4.16 -8.63
N ILE A 213 -11.41 3.05 -8.29
CA ILE A 213 -10.60 2.95 -7.06
C ILE A 213 -9.16 3.36 -7.41
N ASP A 214 -8.98 4.65 -7.72
CA ASP A 214 -7.69 5.24 -8.04
C ASP A 214 -6.85 5.38 -6.78
N GLN A 215 -5.81 4.56 -6.65
CA GLN A 215 -4.96 4.51 -5.47
C GLN A 215 -3.76 5.43 -5.65
N GLN A 216 -3.55 6.33 -4.69
CA GLN A 216 -2.49 7.32 -4.78
C GLN A 216 -1.47 7.22 -3.66
N ALA A 217 -0.21 7.43 -4.04
CA ALA A 217 0.92 7.60 -3.15
C ALA A 217 1.23 9.08 -2.96
N ILE A 218 1.74 9.45 -1.78
CA ILE A 218 2.26 10.78 -1.49
C ILE A 218 3.43 10.70 -0.52
N LEU A 219 4.44 11.56 -0.71
CA LEU A 219 5.48 11.83 0.29
C LEU A 219 4.91 12.73 1.38
N LEU A 220 5.01 12.31 2.63
CA LEU A 220 4.58 13.14 3.77
C LEU A 220 5.67 14.13 4.18
N LYS A 221 5.26 15.20 4.88
CA LYS A 221 6.20 16.24 5.39
C LYS A 221 7.27 15.67 6.31
N THR A 222 6.93 14.66 7.10
CA THR A 222 7.87 13.90 7.95
C THR A 222 9.00 13.28 7.16
N GLY A 223 8.71 12.81 5.93
CA GLY A 223 9.68 12.18 5.02
C GLY A 223 10.35 13.14 4.03
N GLN A 224 10.06 14.47 4.06
CA GLN A 224 10.54 15.41 3.03
C GLN A 224 12.06 15.44 2.87
N ASN A 225 12.81 15.13 3.94
CA ASN A 225 14.27 15.09 3.95
C ASN A 225 14.82 13.65 3.99
N SER A 226 13.96 12.62 3.99
CA SER A 226 14.34 11.21 3.99
C SER A 226 14.76 10.75 2.58
N PRO A 227 16.04 10.38 2.36
CA PRO A 227 16.46 9.80 1.09
C PRO A 227 15.75 8.49 0.78
N ALA A 228 15.55 7.62 1.80
CA ALA A 228 14.87 6.33 1.65
C ALA A 228 13.40 6.49 1.23
N ALA A 229 12.65 7.45 1.81
CA ALA A 229 11.27 7.74 1.42
C ALA A 229 11.17 8.19 -0.05
N LYS A 230 12.07 9.07 -0.49
CA LYS A 230 12.14 9.51 -1.89
C LYS A 230 12.53 8.38 -2.83
N ALA A 231 13.51 7.56 -2.45
CA ALA A 231 13.95 6.40 -3.21
C ALA A 231 12.83 5.36 -3.33
N PHE A 232 12.08 5.11 -2.25
CA PHE A 232 10.94 4.19 -2.25
C PHE A 232 9.83 4.65 -3.21
N LEU A 233 9.46 5.94 -3.20
CA LEU A 233 8.48 6.49 -4.14
C LEU A 233 8.97 6.45 -5.59
N ALA A 234 10.27 6.69 -5.83
CA ALA A 234 10.85 6.53 -7.15
C ALA A 234 10.81 5.07 -7.62
N PHE A 235 11.15 4.12 -6.74
CA PHE A 235 11.05 2.69 -7.02
C PHE A 235 9.60 2.25 -7.32
N LEU A 236 8.63 2.77 -6.56
CA LEU A 236 7.21 2.47 -6.76
C LEU A 236 6.70 2.90 -8.14
N LYS A 237 7.27 3.94 -8.74
CA LYS A 237 7.00 4.38 -10.12
C LYS A 237 7.70 3.53 -11.19
N GLY A 238 8.66 2.71 -10.78
CA GLY A 238 9.51 1.96 -11.69
C GLY A 238 8.87 0.67 -12.22
N PRO A 239 9.48 0.08 -13.26
CA PRO A 239 8.94 -1.09 -13.94
C PRO A 239 8.86 -2.34 -13.04
N ALA A 240 9.77 -2.50 -12.09
CA ALA A 240 9.76 -3.62 -11.15
C ALA A 240 8.51 -3.59 -10.27
N ALA A 241 8.18 -2.44 -9.69
CA ALA A 241 6.97 -2.27 -8.90
C ALA A 241 5.71 -2.43 -9.77
N ALA A 242 5.70 -1.85 -10.98
CA ALA A 242 4.58 -2.00 -11.92
C ALA A 242 4.29 -3.47 -12.28
N ALA A 243 5.31 -4.29 -12.46
CA ALA A 243 5.15 -5.72 -12.71
C ALA A 243 4.50 -6.44 -11.51
N ILE A 244 4.96 -6.15 -10.30
CA ILE A 244 4.38 -6.69 -9.07
C ILE A 244 2.92 -6.25 -8.93
N ILE A 245 2.62 -4.96 -9.12
CA ILE A 245 1.26 -4.41 -9.03
C ILE A 245 0.31 -5.15 -9.98
N LYS A 246 0.70 -5.34 -11.25
CA LYS A 246 -0.09 -6.08 -12.25
C LYS A 246 -0.29 -7.55 -11.87
N LYS A 247 0.73 -8.22 -11.31
CA LYS A 247 0.64 -9.60 -10.83
C LYS A 247 -0.49 -9.82 -9.82
N TYR A 248 -0.78 -8.80 -9.00
CA TYR A 248 -1.88 -8.82 -8.02
C TYR A 248 -3.22 -8.30 -8.57
N GLY A 249 -3.36 -8.16 -9.89
CA GLY A 249 -4.64 -7.83 -10.55
C GLY A 249 -5.00 -6.35 -10.54
N TYR A 250 -4.06 -5.46 -10.24
CA TYR A 250 -4.24 -4.02 -10.39
C TYR A 250 -3.94 -3.55 -11.81
N GLU A 251 -4.60 -2.48 -12.23
CA GLU A 251 -4.23 -1.73 -13.41
C GLU A 251 -3.20 -0.64 -13.04
N VAL A 252 -2.24 -0.40 -13.92
CA VAL A 252 -1.21 0.66 -13.79
C VAL A 252 -1.44 1.65 -14.91
N ARG A 253 -1.49 2.94 -14.58
CA ARG A 253 -1.63 4.06 -15.54
C ARG A 253 -0.33 4.81 -15.70
#